data_525f4c4aaedc9a73eae34c8e783f7474
#
_entry.id   525f4c4aaedc9a73eae34c8e783f7474
#
_cell.length_a   1.000
_cell.length_b   1.000
_cell.length_c   1.000
_cell.angle_alpha   90.00
_cell.angle_beta   90.00
_cell.angle_gamma   90.00
#
_symmetry.space_group_name_H-M   'P 1'
#
loop_
_entity.id
_entity.type
_entity.pdbx_description
1 polymer ?
#
loop_
_entity_poly.entity_id
_entity_poly.type
_entity_poly.pdbx_seq_one_letter_code
_entity_poly.pdbx_strand_id
1 'polypeptide(L)'
;MKVKGGVALRKGRRTIMVYVFLADGFEEIEALTPVDLLRRAGVEVKTVSIYPDRKNVTGARSIGVMADITIDDADTGKADIIVLPGGMPGTVNLLECKTLMDMVDSQNKLGKRIAAICAAPARILGSKGLLRGKTATCYPGMEDLMDGATPVIKTVVTDGNITTSRGLGTAVDFACELITLLCGKEKSDEIRSSVVA
;
A
#
# COMPACT_ATOMS: atom_id res chain seq x y z
N MET A 1 -41.89 11.77 -19.99
CA MET A 1 -41.21 10.47 -20.00
C MET A 1 -40.24 10.41 -18.82
N LYS A 2 -40.60 9.69 -17.76
CA LYS A 2 -39.78 9.62 -16.50
C LYS A 2 -38.77 8.49 -16.63
N VAL A 3 -37.49 8.82 -16.69
CA VAL A 3 -36.39 7.82 -16.57
C VAL A 3 -36.17 7.57 -15.08
N LYS A 4 -36.73 6.46 -14.58
CA LYS A 4 -36.37 5.92 -13.26
C LYS A 4 -35.20 4.97 -13.47
N GLY A 5 -33.97 5.42 -13.16
CA GLY A 5 -32.78 4.59 -13.02
C GLY A 5 -32.28 4.62 -11.58
N GLY A 6 -33.02 3.98 -10.68
CA GLY A 6 -32.56 3.74 -9.33
C GLY A 6 -31.50 2.65 -9.36
N VAL A 7 -30.23 2.99 -9.10
CA VAL A 7 -29.16 2.02 -8.82
C VAL A 7 -29.53 1.32 -7.51
N ALA A 8 -29.93 0.06 -7.60
CA ALA A 8 -30.17 -0.76 -6.43
C ALA A 8 -28.86 -0.96 -5.66
N LEU A 9 -28.76 -0.35 -4.49
CA LEU A 9 -27.71 -0.64 -3.52
C LEU A 9 -27.75 -2.14 -3.17
N ARG A 10 -26.77 -2.90 -3.64
CA ARG A 10 -26.60 -4.31 -3.27
C ARG A 10 -26.31 -4.37 -1.76
N LYS A 11 -27.31 -4.73 -0.97
CA LYS A 11 -27.18 -5.07 0.45
C LYS A 11 -26.20 -6.23 0.59
N GLY A 12 -25.10 -6.03 1.38
CA GLY A 12 -24.31 -7.14 1.93
C GLY A 12 -22.87 -7.28 1.43
N ARG A 13 -22.30 -6.35 0.63
CA ARG A 13 -20.86 -6.41 0.36
C ARG A 13 -20.10 -5.73 1.52
N ARG A 14 -19.24 -6.49 2.21
CA ARG A 14 -18.27 -5.92 3.15
C ARG A 14 -17.47 -4.83 2.41
N THR A 15 -17.34 -3.66 3.02
CA THR A 15 -16.51 -2.58 2.48
C THR A 15 -15.04 -3.01 2.53
N ILE A 16 -14.37 -2.95 1.38
CA ILE A 16 -12.93 -3.22 1.29
C ILE A 16 -12.20 -1.98 1.80
N MET A 17 -11.30 -2.16 2.78
CA MET A 17 -10.55 -1.09 3.42
C MET A 17 -9.05 -1.25 3.18
N VAL A 18 -8.40 -0.18 2.73
CA VAL A 18 -6.94 -0.10 2.55
C VAL A 18 -6.39 1.01 3.41
N TYR A 19 -5.32 0.74 4.16
CA TYR A 19 -4.53 1.73 4.87
C TYR A 19 -3.20 1.97 4.17
N VAL A 20 -2.91 3.24 3.83
CA VAL A 20 -1.62 3.69 3.30
C VAL A 20 -0.92 4.49 4.38
N PHE A 21 0.15 3.96 4.96
CA PHE A 21 0.85 4.60 6.07
C PHE A 21 1.86 5.64 5.59
N LEU A 22 1.81 6.83 6.19
CA LEU A 22 2.66 7.97 5.85
C LEU A 22 3.53 8.35 7.05
N ALA A 23 4.82 8.54 6.78
CA ALA A 23 5.80 9.09 7.71
C ALA A 23 6.58 10.22 7.03
N ASP A 24 7.12 11.17 7.78
CA ASP A 24 7.94 12.23 7.18
C ASP A 24 9.07 11.63 6.34
N GLY A 25 9.25 12.15 5.15
CA GLY A 25 10.18 11.63 4.16
C GLY A 25 9.66 10.44 3.34
N PHE A 26 8.33 10.15 3.37
CA PHE A 26 7.73 9.20 2.43
C PHE A 26 7.90 9.66 0.98
N GLU A 27 7.93 8.74 0.03
CA GLU A 27 7.94 9.10 -1.40
C GLU A 27 6.50 9.37 -1.87
N GLU A 28 6.28 10.57 -2.39
CA GLU A 28 4.95 11.11 -2.66
C GLU A 28 4.19 10.30 -3.71
N ILE A 29 4.86 9.96 -4.82
CA ILE A 29 4.22 9.25 -5.93
C ILE A 29 3.90 7.81 -5.56
N GLU A 30 4.80 7.17 -4.80
CA GLU A 30 4.62 5.78 -4.36
C GLU A 30 3.46 5.62 -3.37
N ALA A 31 3.18 6.65 -2.58
CA ALA A 31 2.05 6.68 -1.65
C ALA A 31 0.75 7.13 -2.33
N LEU A 32 0.78 8.26 -3.07
CA LEU A 32 -0.44 8.91 -3.55
C LEU A 32 -1.01 8.27 -4.81
N THR A 33 -0.18 7.65 -5.66
CA THR A 33 -0.68 6.90 -6.82
C THR A 33 -1.60 5.74 -6.41
N PRO A 34 -1.22 4.85 -5.47
CA PRO A 34 -2.16 3.83 -4.98
C PRO A 34 -3.41 4.42 -4.33
N VAL A 35 -3.28 5.53 -3.59
CA VAL A 35 -4.44 6.20 -2.98
C VAL A 35 -5.43 6.66 -4.05
N ASP A 36 -4.96 7.38 -5.07
CA ASP A 36 -5.82 7.88 -6.15
C ASP A 36 -6.48 6.73 -6.93
N LEU A 37 -5.70 5.76 -7.42
CA LEU A 37 -6.21 4.71 -8.28
C LEU A 37 -7.16 3.76 -7.55
N LEU A 38 -6.89 3.41 -6.31
CA LEU A 38 -7.79 2.59 -5.49
C LEU A 38 -9.10 3.32 -5.19
N ARG A 39 -9.05 4.62 -4.89
CA ARG A 39 -10.27 5.44 -4.71
C ARG A 39 -11.09 5.52 -6.00
N ARG A 40 -10.48 5.67 -7.17
CA ARG A 40 -11.15 5.58 -8.48
C ARG A 40 -11.82 4.22 -8.68
N ALA A 41 -11.22 3.15 -8.22
CA ALA A 41 -11.80 1.80 -8.27
C ALA A 41 -12.97 1.58 -7.28
N GLY A 42 -13.31 2.57 -6.44
CA GLY A 42 -14.38 2.49 -5.44
C GLY A 42 -13.96 1.77 -4.15
N VAL A 43 -12.65 1.61 -3.92
CA VAL A 43 -12.11 1.05 -2.68
C VAL A 43 -12.06 2.14 -1.60
N GLU A 44 -12.43 1.81 -0.37
CA GLU A 44 -12.25 2.73 0.75
C GLU A 44 -10.76 2.74 1.15
N VAL A 45 -10.11 3.89 0.95
CA VAL A 45 -8.70 4.10 1.26
C VAL A 45 -8.56 5.19 2.29
N LYS A 46 -7.83 4.91 3.37
CA LYS A 46 -7.41 5.91 4.35
C LYS A 46 -5.90 6.05 4.32
N THR A 47 -5.43 7.26 4.14
CA THR A 47 -4.05 7.62 4.46
C THR A 47 -3.91 7.76 5.97
N VAL A 48 -2.87 7.17 6.54
CA VAL A 48 -2.65 7.08 7.99
C VAL A 48 -1.33 7.74 8.34
N SER A 49 -1.36 8.83 9.07
CA SER A 49 -0.14 9.38 9.69
C SER A 49 0.33 8.47 10.82
N ILE A 50 1.61 8.10 10.84
CA ILE A 50 2.17 7.32 11.96
C ILE A 50 2.30 8.13 13.26
N TYR A 51 2.06 9.43 13.20
CA TYR A 51 2.14 10.34 14.35
C TYR A 51 0.76 10.45 14.99
N PRO A 52 0.63 10.14 16.29
CA PRO A 52 -0.67 10.14 16.97
C PRO A 52 -1.26 11.56 17.15
N ASP A 53 -0.39 12.57 17.20
CA ASP A 53 -0.71 13.96 17.51
C ASP A 53 -0.94 14.85 16.29
N ARG A 54 -0.65 14.35 15.06
CA ARG A 54 -0.79 15.16 13.84
C ARG A 54 -1.11 14.35 12.58
N LYS A 55 -1.91 14.93 11.71
CA LYS A 55 -2.23 14.38 10.39
C LYS A 55 -1.31 14.91 9.27
N ASN A 56 -0.67 16.06 9.48
CA ASN A 56 0.25 16.62 8.49
C ASN A 56 1.55 15.82 8.45
N VAL A 57 1.88 15.32 7.26
CA VAL A 57 3.09 14.55 6.99
C VAL A 57 3.78 15.17 5.78
N THR A 58 5.09 15.33 5.84
CA THR A 58 5.88 15.93 4.76
C THR A 58 6.64 14.85 4.01
N GLY A 59 6.46 14.78 2.70
CA GLY A 59 7.15 13.81 1.83
C GLY A 59 8.62 14.15 1.59
N ALA A 60 9.32 13.24 0.94
CA ALA A 60 10.76 13.33 0.65
C ALA A 60 11.12 14.50 -0.29
N ARG A 61 10.15 15.08 -0.97
CA ARG A 61 10.31 16.25 -1.85
C ARG A 61 9.64 17.49 -1.29
N SER A 62 9.46 17.53 0.04
CA SER A 62 8.90 18.67 0.78
C SER A 62 7.45 18.99 0.41
N ILE A 63 6.69 18.02 -0.09
CA ILE A 63 5.26 18.16 -0.34
C ILE A 63 4.50 17.74 0.91
N GLY A 64 3.74 18.67 1.49
CA GLY A 64 2.90 18.40 2.65
C GLY A 64 1.62 17.67 2.25
N VAL A 65 1.29 16.62 2.97
CA VAL A 65 0.04 15.85 2.81
C VAL A 65 -0.68 15.78 4.14
N MET A 66 -1.97 16.10 4.13
CA MET A 66 -2.84 15.86 5.28
C MET A 66 -3.41 14.44 5.19
N ALA A 67 -3.00 13.56 6.09
CA ALA A 67 -3.55 12.22 6.20
C ALA A 67 -5.03 12.24 6.62
N ASP A 68 -5.79 11.23 6.21
CA ASP A 68 -7.20 11.11 6.60
C ASP A 68 -7.36 10.90 8.11
N ILE A 69 -6.51 10.04 8.68
CA ILE A 69 -6.51 9.66 10.10
C ILE A 69 -5.09 9.58 10.67
N THR A 70 -4.99 9.52 11.98
CA THR A 70 -3.74 9.17 12.68
C THR A 70 -3.67 7.65 12.94
N ILE A 71 -2.51 7.17 13.39
CA ILE A 71 -2.30 5.75 13.68
C ILE A 71 -3.20 5.25 14.82
N ASP A 72 -3.55 6.10 15.76
CA ASP A 72 -4.43 5.76 16.90
C ASP A 72 -5.87 5.47 16.45
N ASP A 73 -6.30 6.06 15.33
CA ASP A 73 -7.62 5.83 14.73
C ASP A 73 -7.64 4.60 13.78
N ALA A 74 -6.48 4.00 13.48
CA ALA A 74 -6.36 2.92 12.53
C ALA A 74 -6.68 1.56 13.19
N ASP A 75 -7.70 0.89 12.68
CA ASP A 75 -8.11 -0.46 13.11
C ASP A 75 -7.66 -1.51 12.10
N THR A 76 -6.57 -2.23 12.41
CA THR A 76 -6.05 -3.31 11.55
C THR A 76 -7.04 -4.45 11.35
N GLY A 77 -7.96 -4.66 12.30
CA GLY A 77 -9.04 -5.63 12.16
C GLY A 77 -9.91 -5.35 10.93
N LYS A 78 -10.02 -4.08 10.50
CA LYS A 78 -10.77 -3.66 9.33
C LYS A 78 -9.97 -3.65 8.05
N ALA A 79 -8.64 -3.53 8.10
CA ALA A 79 -7.80 -3.44 6.90
C ALA A 79 -7.81 -4.76 6.12
N ASP A 80 -8.05 -4.68 4.82
CA ASP A 80 -7.83 -5.77 3.86
C ASP A 80 -6.41 -5.74 3.32
N ILE A 81 -5.85 -4.54 3.12
CA ILE A 81 -4.45 -4.31 2.75
C ILE A 81 -3.85 -3.19 3.60
N ILE A 82 -2.60 -3.41 4.04
CA ILE A 82 -1.68 -2.36 4.51
C ILE A 82 -0.70 -2.05 3.39
N VAL A 83 -0.51 -0.77 3.06
CA VAL A 83 0.42 -0.28 2.04
C VAL A 83 1.52 0.53 2.71
N LEU A 84 2.78 0.18 2.40
CA LEU A 84 3.99 0.80 2.91
C LEU A 84 4.77 1.42 1.74
N PRO A 85 4.72 2.75 1.57
CA PRO A 85 5.52 3.45 0.56
C PRO A 85 7.01 3.45 0.94
N GLY A 86 7.84 3.76 -0.05
CA GLY A 86 9.25 4.03 0.15
C GLY A 86 9.53 5.48 0.53
N GLY A 87 10.69 5.96 0.08
CA GLY A 87 11.24 7.26 0.45
C GLY A 87 12.15 7.19 1.66
N MET A 88 13.12 8.12 1.68
CA MET A 88 14.06 8.26 2.81
C MET A 88 13.99 9.70 3.32
N PRO A 89 13.87 9.88 4.65
CA PRO A 89 13.90 8.87 5.72
C PRO A 89 12.56 8.17 6.00
N GLY A 90 11.50 8.37 5.21
CA GLY A 90 10.15 7.86 5.46
C GLY A 90 10.11 6.37 5.79
N THR A 91 10.82 5.52 5.02
CA THR A 91 10.87 4.07 5.28
C THR A 91 11.49 3.74 6.64
N VAL A 92 12.50 4.52 7.07
CA VAL A 92 13.11 4.34 8.40
C VAL A 92 12.10 4.73 9.48
N ASN A 93 11.45 5.88 9.34
CA ASN A 93 10.44 6.34 10.28
C ASN A 93 9.25 5.35 10.40
N LEU A 94 8.82 4.74 9.27
CA LEU A 94 7.82 3.66 9.28
C LEU A 94 8.32 2.45 10.07
N LEU A 95 9.56 2.01 9.83
CA LEU A 95 10.15 0.86 10.50
C LEU A 95 10.31 1.08 12.02
N GLU A 96 10.65 2.29 12.44
CA GLU A 96 10.82 2.65 13.85
C GLU A 96 9.48 2.84 14.60
N CYS A 97 8.37 2.97 13.87
CA CYS A 97 7.04 3.07 14.49
C CYS A 97 6.58 1.70 15.00
N LYS A 98 6.76 1.48 16.32
CA LYS A 98 6.42 0.20 16.95
C LYS A 98 4.96 -0.21 16.71
N THR A 99 4.03 0.73 16.86
CA THR A 99 2.60 0.49 16.65
C THR A 99 2.32 -0.02 15.24
N LEU A 100 2.92 0.60 14.21
CA LEU A 100 2.79 0.13 12.83
C LEU A 100 3.41 -1.26 12.65
N MET A 101 4.57 -1.53 13.26
CA MET A 101 5.22 -2.85 13.15
C MET A 101 4.39 -3.95 13.81
N ASP A 102 3.74 -3.67 14.92
CA ASP A 102 2.80 -4.62 15.57
C ASP A 102 1.56 -4.86 14.67
N MET A 103 1.09 -3.82 13.96
CA MET A 103 0.01 -3.93 12.96
C MET A 103 0.42 -4.79 11.77
N VAL A 104 1.63 -4.60 11.23
CA VAL A 104 2.18 -5.40 10.12
C VAL A 104 2.27 -6.88 10.52
N ASP A 105 2.77 -7.17 11.73
CA ASP A 105 2.85 -8.55 12.24
C ASP A 105 1.47 -9.18 12.41
N SER A 106 0.51 -8.45 12.94
CA SER A 106 -0.87 -8.89 13.07
C SER A 106 -1.51 -9.18 11.71
N GLN A 107 -1.32 -8.27 10.74
CA GLN A 107 -1.81 -8.43 9.37
C GLN A 107 -1.27 -9.70 8.73
N ASN A 108 0.04 -9.95 8.87
CA ASN A 108 0.68 -11.15 8.34
C ASN A 108 0.18 -12.43 9.03
N LYS A 109 0.07 -12.45 10.37
CA LYS A 109 -0.45 -13.60 11.14
C LYS A 109 -1.88 -13.98 10.75
N LEU A 110 -2.68 -12.99 10.38
CA LEU A 110 -4.06 -13.18 9.91
C LEU A 110 -4.14 -13.59 8.43
N GLY A 111 -3.02 -13.71 7.72
CA GLY A 111 -2.98 -14.00 6.28
C GLY A 111 -3.55 -12.87 5.42
N LYS A 112 -3.74 -11.69 5.99
CA LYS A 112 -4.21 -10.51 5.27
C LYS A 112 -3.08 -9.88 4.47
N ARG A 113 -3.43 -9.10 3.44
CA ARG A 113 -2.47 -8.57 2.49
C ARG A 113 -1.61 -7.44 3.05
N ILE A 114 -0.34 -7.47 2.68
CA ILE A 114 0.64 -6.40 2.91
C ILE A 114 1.26 -6.06 1.57
N ALA A 115 1.32 -4.77 1.26
CA ALA A 115 1.91 -4.27 0.03
C ALA A 115 3.02 -3.26 0.37
N ALA A 116 4.15 -3.36 -0.31
CA ALA A 116 5.30 -2.48 -0.08
C ALA A 116 5.99 -2.14 -1.40
N ILE A 117 6.52 -0.93 -1.52
CA ILE A 117 7.17 -0.46 -2.73
C ILE A 117 8.54 0.17 -2.42
N CYS A 118 9.48 0.11 -3.39
CA CYS A 118 10.77 0.77 -3.34
C CYS A 118 11.68 0.22 -2.22
N ALA A 119 12.03 1.05 -1.24
CA ALA A 119 12.86 0.64 -0.11
C ALA A 119 12.09 -0.19 0.95
N ALA A 120 10.77 -0.05 1.01
CA ALA A 120 9.96 -0.68 2.06
C ALA A 120 9.96 -2.23 2.01
N PRO A 121 9.92 -2.91 0.84
CA PRO A 121 10.08 -4.36 0.79
C PRO A 121 11.34 -4.85 1.49
N ALA A 122 12.47 -4.27 1.16
CA ALA A 122 13.76 -4.69 1.70
C ALA A 122 13.93 -4.28 3.18
N ARG A 123 13.71 -2.98 3.49
CA ARG A 123 13.98 -2.44 4.83
C ARG A 123 12.95 -2.84 5.87
N ILE A 124 11.67 -2.95 5.50
CA ILE A 124 10.62 -3.28 6.47
C ILE A 124 10.33 -4.78 6.41
N LEU A 125 9.89 -5.31 5.26
CA LEU A 125 9.46 -6.69 5.19
C LEU A 125 10.64 -7.66 5.29
N GLY A 126 11.80 -7.31 4.70
CA GLY A 126 13.05 -8.09 4.79
C GLY A 126 13.55 -8.16 6.23
N SER A 127 13.72 -7.02 6.93
CA SER A 127 14.20 -6.98 8.31
C SER A 127 13.29 -7.73 9.30
N LYS A 128 11.99 -7.81 9.00
CA LYS A 128 11.04 -8.59 9.79
C LYS A 128 10.98 -10.07 9.42
N GLY A 129 11.76 -10.52 8.42
CA GLY A 129 11.76 -11.89 7.93
C GLY A 129 10.46 -12.32 7.22
N LEU A 130 9.60 -11.36 6.84
CA LEU A 130 8.31 -11.63 6.20
C LEU A 130 8.45 -12.09 4.75
N LEU A 131 9.64 -11.91 4.16
CA LEU A 131 9.95 -12.32 2.79
C LEU A 131 10.62 -13.68 2.69
N ARG A 132 10.89 -14.37 3.80
CA ARG A 132 11.56 -15.69 3.78
C ARG A 132 10.75 -16.71 2.97
N GLY A 133 11.42 -17.35 2.01
CA GLY A 133 10.83 -18.33 1.11
C GLY A 133 9.89 -17.73 0.07
N LYS A 134 9.82 -16.41 -0.07
CA LYS A 134 8.98 -15.73 -1.05
C LYS A 134 9.80 -15.15 -2.20
N THR A 135 9.18 -15.08 -3.36
CA THR A 135 9.67 -14.27 -4.47
C THR A 135 9.27 -12.81 -4.24
N ALA A 136 10.21 -11.88 -4.33
CA ALA A 136 9.95 -10.47 -4.07
C ALA A 136 10.82 -9.55 -4.95
N THR A 137 10.41 -8.29 -5.05
CA THR A 137 11.19 -7.24 -5.68
C THR A 137 11.29 -6.02 -4.76
N CYS A 138 12.32 -5.18 -4.94
CA CYS A 138 12.53 -3.97 -4.17
C CYS A 138 13.23 -2.91 -5.04
N TYR A 139 13.59 -1.79 -4.43
CA TYR A 139 14.43 -0.78 -5.06
C TYR A 139 15.80 -1.39 -5.45
N PRO A 140 16.32 -1.10 -6.66
CA PRO A 140 17.60 -1.64 -7.13
C PRO A 140 18.76 -1.40 -6.16
N GLY A 141 19.54 -2.43 -5.89
CA GLY A 141 20.68 -2.39 -4.97
C GLY A 141 20.32 -2.59 -3.49
N MET A 142 19.07 -2.97 -3.18
CA MET A 142 18.64 -3.30 -1.82
C MET A 142 18.28 -4.78 -1.63
N GLU A 143 18.55 -5.60 -2.65
CA GLU A 143 18.17 -7.01 -2.69
C GLU A 143 18.78 -7.81 -1.53
N ASP A 144 20.00 -7.49 -1.11
CA ASP A 144 20.70 -8.14 0.00
C ASP A 144 20.02 -7.96 1.37
N LEU A 145 19.13 -6.96 1.49
CA LEU A 145 18.34 -6.73 2.70
C LEU A 145 17.07 -7.58 2.78
N MET A 146 16.74 -8.32 1.72
CA MET A 146 15.56 -9.22 1.68
C MET A 146 15.94 -10.62 2.16
N ASP A 147 16.34 -10.76 3.43
CA ASP A 147 16.82 -12.01 4.01
C ASP A 147 15.88 -13.20 3.73
N GLY A 148 16.43 -14.24 3.10
CA GLY A 148 15.73 -15.48 2.78
C GLY A 148 14.69 -15.38 1.65
N ALA A 149 14.57 -14.25 0.97
CA ALA A 149 13.75 -14.11 -0.22
C ALA A 149 14.48 -14.59 -1.49
N THR A 150 13.71 -14.82 -2.56
CA THR A 150 14.22 -14.92 -3.94
C THR A 150 13.99 -13.59 -4.65
N PRO A 151 15.00 -12.71 -4.75
CA PRO A 151 14.84 -11.43 -5.41
C PRO A 151 14.71 -11.59 -6.92
N VAL A 152 13.78 -10.82 -7.52
CA VAL A 152 13.57 -10.79 -8.98
C VAL A 152 13.41 -9.36 -9.48
N ILE A 153 13.85 -9.15 -10.75
CA ILE A 153 13.68 -7.86 -11.41
C ILE A 153 12.35 -7.87 -12.18
N LYS A 154 11.25 -7.60 -11.45
CA LYS A 154 9.91 -7.44 -12.01
C LYS A 154 9.27 -6.17 -11.47
N THR A 155 8.43 -5.53 -12.28
CA THR A 155 7.72 -4.30 -11.93
C THR A 155 6.92 -4.48 -10.63
N VAL A 156 6.17 -5.58 -10.54
CA VAL A 156 5.38 -5.97 -9.37
C VAL A 156 5.47 -7.48 -9.18
N VAL A 157 5.52 -7.93 -7.94
CA VAL A 157 5.49 -9.34 -7.56
C VAL A 157 4.48 -9.51 -6.43
N THR A 158 3.55 -10.44 -6.61
CA THR A 158 2.66 -10.93 -5.54
C THR A 158 3.00 -12.37 -5.23
N ASP A 159 3.35 -12.66 -3.99
CA ASP A 159 3.61 -14.01 -3.48
C ASP A 159 2.85 -14.22 -2.17
N GLY A 160 1.81 -15.06 -2.24
CA GLY A 160 0.88 -15.27 -1.14
C GLY A 160 0.13 -14.01 -0.76
N ASN A 161 0.31 -13.55 0.46
CA ASN A 161 -0.31 -12.34 0.99
C ASN A 161 0.54 -11.07 0.84
N ILE A 162 1.73 -11.16 0.26
CA ILE A 162 2.67 -10.02 0.12
C ILE A 162 2.77 -9.60 -1.34
N THR A 163 2.62 -8.29 -1.58
CA THR A 163 2.84 -7.65 -2.88
C THR A 163 3.99 -6.65 -2.76
N THR A 164 4.97 -6.75 -3.64
CA THR A 164 6.15 -5.87 -3.67
C THR A 164 6.32 -5.21 -5.03
N SER A 165 6.90 -3.99 -5.06
CA SER A 165 7.19 -3.26 -6.28
C SER A 165 8.49 -2.47 -6.17
N ARG A 166 9.04 -1.99 -7.32
CA ARG A 166 10.43 -1.49 -7.40
C ARG A 166 10.61 -0.04 -6.99
N GLY A 167 9.67 0.83 -7.25
CA GLY A 167 9.83 2.26 -6.94
C GLY A 167 8.89 3.16 -7.73
N LEU A 168 9.13 4.45 -7.69
CA LEU A 168 8.28 5.50 -8.25
C LEU A 168 7.77 5.17 -9.66
N GLY A 169 8.65 4.78 -10.57
CA GLY A 169 8.29 4.46 -11.97
C GLY A 169 7.36 3.26 -12.13
N THR A 170 7.15 2.47 -11.08
CA THR A 170 6.27 1.29 -11.08
C THR A 170 5.01 1.49 -10.24
N ALA A 171 4.75 2.70 -9.73
CA ALA A 171 3.66 2.98 -8.81
C ALA A 171 2.26 2.73 -9.42
N VAL A 172 2.09 3.00 -10.72
CA VAL A 172 0.83 2.72 -11.43
C VAL A 172 0.59 1.21 -11.53
N ASP A 173 1.61 0.45 -11.94
CA ASP A 173 1.51 -1.02 -12.03
C ASP A 173 1.24 -1.64 -10.65
N PHE A 174 1.90 -1.13 -9.61
CA PHE A 174 1.66 -1.53 -8.23
C PHE A 174 0.20 -1.29 -7.81
N ALA A 175 -0.33 -0.10 -8.05
CA ALA A 175 -1.72 0.22 -7.74
C ALA A 175 -2.70 -0.65 -8.54
N CYS A 176 -2.45 -0.89 -9.83
CA CYS A 176 -3.27 -1.75 -10.67
C CYS A 176 -3.27 -3.21 -10.18
N GLU A 177 -2.14 -3.73 -9.71
CA GLU A 177 -2.08 -5.06 -9.09
C GLU A 177 -2.94 -5.11 -7.82
N LEU A 178 -2.87 -4.09 -6.94
CA LEU A 178 -3.72 -4.03 -5.75
C LEU A 178 -5.21 -3.98 -6.11
N ILE A 179 -5.59 -3.25 -7.16
CA ILE A 179 -6.97 -3.24 -7.67
C ILE A 179 -7.35 -4.63 -8.19
N THR A 180 -6.46 -5.30 -8.92
CA THR A 180 -6.70 -6.68 -9.41
C THR A 180 -7.00 -7.62 -8.26
N LEU A 181 -6.22 -7.55 -7.19
CA LEU A 181 -6.36 -8.40 -6.01
C LEU A 181 -7.65 -8.15 -5.21
N LEU A 182 -8.18 -6.93 -5.24
CA LEU A 182 -9.33 -6.51 -4.46
C LEU A 182 -10.64 -6.52 -5.26
N CYS A 183 -10.59 -6.11 -6.53
CA CYS A 183 -11.75 -5.84 -7.36
C CYS A 183 -11.81 -6.68 -8.63
N GLY A 184 -10.75 -7.42 -8.94
CA GLY A 184 -10.62 -8.20 -10.17
C GLY A 184 -9.95 -7.44 -11.31
N LYS A 185 -9.44 -8.23 -12.29
CA LYS A 185 -8.65 -7.70 -13.41
C LYS A 185 -9.42 -6.70 -14.28
N GLU A 186 -10.70 -6.96 -14.54
CA GLU A 186 -11.54 -6.08 -15.36
C GLU A 186 -11.60 -4.64 -14.80
N LYS A 187 -11.77 -4.52 -13.46
CA LYS A 187 -11.76 -3.20 -12.81
C LYS A 187 -10.38 -2.54 -12.87
N SER A 188 -9.31 -3.31 -12.74
CA SER A 188 -7.94 -2.82 -12.88
C SER A 188 -7.69 -2.28 -14.30
N ASP A 189 -8.10 -3.01 -15.33
CA ASP A 189 -7.94 -2.60 -16.74
C ASP A 189 -8.77 -1.33 -17.06
N GLU A 190 -10.00 -1.23 -16.51
CA GLU A 190 -10.84 -0.03 -16.61
C GLU A 190 -10.12 1.21 -16.02
N ILE A 191 -9.59 1.08 -14.80
CA ILE A 191 -8.90 2.18 -14.14
C ILE A 191 -7.62 2.55 -14.88
N ARG A 192 -6.80 1.56 -15.27
CA ARG A 192 -5.57 1.80 -16.06
C ARG A 192 -5.87 2.58 -17.34
N SER A 193 -6.89 2.18 -18.09
CA SER A 193 -7.30 2.88 -19.31
C SER A 193 -7.78 4.30 -19.03
N SER A 194 -8.50 4.52 -17.93
CA SER A 194 -9.04 5.84 -17.56
C SER A 194 -7.97 6.86 -17.21
N VAL A 195 -6.78 6.41 -16.81
CA VAL A 195 -5.63 7.28 -16.47
C VAL A 195 -4.54 7.27 -17.56
N VAL A 196 -4.81 6.66 -18.72
CA VAL A 196 -3.92 6.64 -19.89
C VAL A 196 -2.57 5.97 -19.59
N ALA A 197 -2.56 4.85 -18.84
CA ALA A 197 -1.36 4.13 -18.44
C ALA A 197 -1.26 2.72 -19.07
#